data_9e40ac71a95fef9711c9d87d1aaed844
#
_entry.id   9e40ac71a95fef9711c9d87d1aaed844
#
_cell.length_a   1.000
_cell.length_b   1.000
_cell.length_c   1.000
_cell.angle_alpha   90.00
_cell.angle_beta   90.00
_cell.angle_gamma   90.00
#
_symmetry.space_group_name_H-M   'P 1'
#
loop_
_entity.id
_entity.type
_entity.pdbx_description
1 polymer ?
#
loop_
_entity_poly.entity_id
_entity_poly.type
_entity_poly.pdbx_seq_one_letter_code
_entity_poly.pdbx_strand_id
1 'polypeptide(L)'
;DAAWPYGAGGANGYFALIADHYMRRFGIARDIFGKIATAQRSNALAYPHALMKTGLTVEQYLDARMIASPLGLFDCVMPCAGAESFLVMHAETASRLGLPAVRPLAIIERHNGFAEDPVQFRGGWAHDRDLLWNRAGCAPDDMDLVETYDDYPVISLMQLEDLGFFDKGCGADFIAGHDLTCAGSFPHNTSGGQLSVGQAGAAGGFLGLVEAVRQLTGHAIGAAVPNARRALVSGFGMVNYDRGVCSAAAILERVGDAHG
;
A
#
# COMPACT_ATOMS: atom_id res chain seq x y z
N ASP A 1 0.91 -25.97 6.16
CA ASP A 1 0.45 -27.35 6.47
C ASP A 1 0.44 -27.66 7.98
N ALA A 2 1.34 -27.12 8.79
CA ALA A 2 1.37 -27.39 10.24
C ALA A 2 0.15 -26.82 10.98
N ALA A 3 -0.41 -25.71 10.54
CA ALA A 3 -1.56 -25.07 11.18
C ALA A 3 -2.92 -25.51 10.58
N TRP A 4 -2.91 -26.14 9.39
CA TRP A 4 -4.12 -26.64 8.73
C TRP A 4 -4.97 -27.58 9.60
N PRO A 5 -4.40 -28.57 10.32
CA PRO A 5 -5.17 -29.45 11.20
C PRO A 5 -5.88 -28.73 12.35
N TYR A 6 -5.44 -27.50 12.67
CA TYR A 6 -6.01 -26.66 13.73
C TYR A 6 -7.01 -25.61 13.19
N GLY A 7 -7.44 -25.75 11.92
CA GLY A 7 -8.43 -24.87 11.30
C GLY A 7 -7.86 -23.60 10.65
N ALA A 8 -6.55 -23.43 10.61
CA ALA A 8 -5.91 -22.31 9.92
C ALA A 8 -5.81 -22.60 8.41
N GLY A 9 -6.90 -22.38 7.69
CA GLY A 9 -6.99 -22.55 6.24
C GLY A 9 -7.09 -21.22 5.52
N GLY A 10 -6.19 -20.99 4.53
CA GLY A 10 -6.17 -19.77 3.73
C GLY A 10 -5.53 -18.57 4.41
N ALA A 11 -5.37 -17.48 3.64
CA ALA A 11 -4.64 -16.28 4.08
C ALA A 11 -5.32 -15.55 5.24
N ASN A 12 -6.65 -15.45 5.22
CA ASN A 12 -7.40 -14.63 6.18
C ASN A 12 -7.10 -14.97 7.65
N GLY A 13 -6.90 -16.25 7.99
CA GLY A 13 -6.59 -16.67 9.35
C GLY A 13 -5.24 -16.15 9.85
N TYR A 14 -4.24 -16.15 8.99
CA TYR A 14 -2.90 -15.66 9.32
C TYR A 14 -2.86 -14.14 9.44
N PHE A 15 -3.50 -13.44 8.52
CA PHE A 15 -3.59 -11.98 8.60
C PHE A 15 -4.48 -11.51 9.75
N ALA A 16 -5.48 -12.31 10.14
CA ALA A 16 -6.25 -12.05 11.37
C ALA A 16 -5.37 -12.15 12.62
N LEU A 17 -4.44 -13.10 12.68
CA LEU A 17 -3.47 -13.21 13.77
C LEU A 17 -2.56 -11.99 13.82
N ILE A 18 -2.04 -11.53 12.67
CA ILE A 18 -1.25 -10.30 12.57
C ILE A 18 -2.07 -9.10 13.05
N ALA A 19 -3.30 -8.95 12.58
CA ALA A 19 -4.18 -7.84 12.94
C ALA A 19 -4.50 -7.82 14.44
N ASP A 20 -4.88 -8.97 15.02
CA ASP A 20 -5.17 -9.08 16.46
C ASP A 20 -3.93 -8.75 17.30
N HIS A 21 -2.77 -9.30 16.94
CA HIS A 21 -1.52 -9.02 17.63
C HIS A 21 -1.16 -7.53 17.58
N TYR A 22 -1.27 -6.91 16.39
CA TYR A 22 -0.99 -5.49 16.17
C TYR A 22 -1.95 -4.60 16.99
N MET A 23 -3.25 -4.87 16.92
CA MET A 23 -4.27 -4.15 17.68
C MET A 23 -4.03 -4.20 19.17
N ARG A 24 -3.75 -5.38 19.74
CA ARG A 24 -3.46 -5.56 21.17
C ARG A 24 -2.18 -4.88 21.60
N ARG A 25 -1.14 -4.97 20.78
CA ARG A 25 0.17 -4.42 21.09
C ARG A 25 0.17 -2.91 21.16
N PHE A 26 -0.57 -2.26 20.27
CA PHE A 26 -0.56 -0.80 20.09
C PHE A 26 -1.87 -0.11 20.47
N GLY A 27 -2.86 -0.85 20.94
CA GLY A 27 -4.16 -0.28 21.31
C GLY A 27 -4.96 0.24 20.11
N ILE A 28 -4.73 -0.27 18.93
CA ILE A 28 -5.41 0.16 17.70
C ILE A 28 -6.81 -0.45 17.63
N ALA A 29 -7.81 0.38 17.40
CA ALA A 29 -9.19 -0.05 17.19
C ALA A 29 -9.49 -0.28 15.71
N ARG A 30 -10.52 -1.09 15.41
CA ARG A 30 -10.89 -1.46 14.02
C ARG A 30 -11.31 -0.28 13.15
N ASP A 31 -11.82 0.79 13.73
CA ASP A 31 -12.20 2.00 13.00
C ASP A 31 -11.02 2.66 12.26
N ILE A 32 -9.79 2.50 12.78
CA ILE A 32 -8.58 2.98 12.11
C ILE A 32 -8.37 2.25 10.78
N PHE A 33 -8.52 0.92 10.77
CA PHE A 33 -8.51 0.14 9.53
C PHE A 33 -9.68 0.53 8.62
N GLY A 34 -10.85 0.80 9.22
CA GLY A 34 -12.03 1.28 8.50
C GLY A 34 -11.78 2.60 7.78
N LYS A 35 -11.06 3.54 8.40
CA LYS A 35 -10.70 4.82 7.75
C LYS A 35 -9.80 4.62 6.55
N ILE A 36 -8.83 3.70 6.62
CA ILE A 36 -8.00 3.34 5.46
C ILE A 36 -8.87 2.76 4.35
N ALA A 37 -9.68 1.75 4.65
CA ALA A 37 -10.54 1.07 3.67
C ALA A 37 -11.56 2.02 3.03
N THR A 38 -12.14 2.94 3.79
CA THR A 38 -13.14 3.91 3.28
C THR A 38 -12.51 4.98 2.40
N ALA A 39 -11.30 5.46 2.73
CA ALA A 39 -10.56 6.40 1.89
C ALA A 39 -10.18 5.75 0.54
N GLN A 40 -9.64 4.52 0.57
CA GLN A 40 -9.36 3.75 -0.65
C GLN A 40 -10.64 3.49 -1.46
N ARG A 41 -11.78 3.20 -0.81
CA ARG A 41 -13.06 3.06 -1.49
C ARG A 41 -13.48 4.36 -2.17
N SER A 42 -13.26 5.51 -1.54
CA SER A 42 -13.54 6.82 -2.13
C SER A 42 -12.69 7.05 -3.39
N ASN A 43 -11.39 6.76 -3.33
CA ASN A 43 -10.49 6.86 -4.48
C ASN A 43 -10.94 5.94 -5.63
N ALA A 44 -11.36 4.71 -5.32
CA ALA A 44 -11.81 3.73 -6.29
C ALA A 44 -13.08 4.13 -7.06
N LEU A 45 -13.93 4.98 -6.51
CA LEU A 45 -15.16 5.41 -7.20
C LEU A 45 -14.87 6.15 -8.51
N ALA A 46 -13.74 6.84 -8.59
CA ALA A 46 -13.27 7.51 -9.81
C ALA A 46 -12.44 6.58 -10.71
N TYR A 47 -12.01 5.41 -10.22
CA TYR A 47 -11.15 4.51 -10.97
C TYR A 47 -11.98 3.53 -11.82
N PRO A 48 -11.90 3.58 -13.15
CA PRO A 48 -12.82 2.85 -14.03
C PRO A 48 -12.73 1.33 -13.89
N HIS A 49 -11.54 0.80 -13.56
CA HIS A 49 -11.30 -0.63 -13.43
C HIS A 49 -11.54 -1.19 -12.02
N ALA A 50 -11.90 -0.36 -11.03
CA ALA A 50 -12.22 -0.86 -9.70
C ALA A 50 -13.43 -1.80 -9.73
N LEU A 51 -13.37 -2.89 -8.98
CA LEU A 51 -14.49 -3.82 -8.80
C LEU A 51 -15.55 -3.22 -7.88
N MET A 52 -15.12 -2.48 -6.86
CA MET A 52 -16.01 -1.86 -5.90
C MET A 52 -16.51 -0.51 -6.41
N LYS A 53 -17.80 -0.44 -6.72
CA LYS A 53 -18.44 0.73 -7.36
C LYS A 53 -19.34 1.56 -6.44
N THR A 54 -19.45 1.17 -5.17
CA THR A 54 -20.28 1.86 -4.19
C THR A 54 -19.44 2.39 -3.04
N GLY A 55 -19.78 3.55 -2.51
CA GLY A 55 -19.13 4.12 -1.33
C GLY A 55 -19.20 3.17 -0.13
N LEU A 56 -18.34 3.42 0.84
CA LEU A 56 -18.27 2.68 2.11
C LEU A 56 -18.11 3.68 3.24
N THR A 57 -18.92 3.55 4.31
CA THR A 57 -18.72 4.32 5.54
C THR A 57 -17.99 3.48 6.59
N VAL A 58 -17.43 4.15 7.60
CA VAL A 58 -16.76 3.44 8.71
C VAL A 58 -17.77 2.59 9.48
N GLU A 59 -19.01 3.04 9.64
CA GLU A 59 -20.07 2.29 10.31
C GLU A 59 -20.41 1.02 9.53
N GLN A 60 -20.55 1.12 8.20
CA GLN A 60 -20.76 -0.05 7.33
C GLN A 60 -19.59 -1.03 7.38
N TYR A 61 -18.36 -0.50 7.44
CA TYR A 61 -17.17 -1.32 7.60
C TYR A 61 -17.18 -2.09 8.92
N LEU A 62 -17.51 -1.43 10.04
CA LEU A 62 -17.53 -2.03 11.37
C LEU A 62 -18.66 -3.07 11.53
N ASP A 63 -19.81 -2.83 10.90
CA ASP A 63 -20.98 -3.73 10.94
C ASP A 63 -20.89 -4.90 9.94
N ALA A 64 -19.86 -4.92 9.10
CA ALA A 64 -19.69 -5.93 8.09
C ALA A 64 -19.45 -7.32 8.69
N ARG A 65 -19.92 -8.34 7.97
CA ARG A 65 -19.73 -9.75 8.36
C ARG A 65 -18.25 -10.05 8.65
N MET A 66 -18.00 -10.67 9.80
CA MET A 66 -16.68 -11.14 10.18
C MET A 66 -16.27 -12.34 9.30
N ILE A 67 -15.02 -12.29 8.79
CA ILE A 67 -14.42 -13.36 7.99
C ILE A 67 -13.51 -14.22 8.87
N ALA A 68 -12.57 -13.60 9.56
CA ALA A 68 -11.68 -14.21 10.55
C ALA A 68 -11.35 -13.13 11.58
N SER A 69 -11.92 -13.19 12.79
CA SER A 69 -11.77 -12.11 13.77
C SER A 69 -10.29 -11.76 14.01
N PRO A 70 -9.90 -10.47 13.97
CA PRO A 70 -10.74 -9.27 13.90
C PRO A 70 -11.07 -8.79 12.47
N LEU A 71 -10.73 -9.52 11.41
CA LEU A 71 -10.96 -9.12 10.01
C LEU A 71 -12.41 -9.34 9.59
N GLY A 72 -13.06 -8.30 9.09
CA GLY A 72 -14.37 -8.33 8.46
C GLY A 72 -14.28 -8.40 6.93
N LEU A 73 -15.43 -8.35 6.28
CA LEU A 73 -15.54 -8.49 4.82
C LEU A 73 -14.72 -7.45 4.05
N PHE A 74 -14.71 -6.20 4.51
CA PHE A 74 -14.04 -5.11 3.83
C PHE A 74 -12.55 -4.97 4.18
N ASP A 75 -12.04 -5.83 5.06
CA ASP A 75 -10.61 -6.00 5.28
C ASP A 75 -9.95 -6.92 4.24
N CYS A 76 -10.74 -7.67 3.49
CA CYS A 76 -10.28 -8.72 2.58
C CYS A 76 -10.40 -8.27 1.13
N VAL A 77 -9.35 -8.50 0.35
CA VAL A 77 -9.35 -8.24 -1.09
C VAL A 77 -10.26 -9.18 -1.84
N MET A 78 -10.78 -8.74 -2.99
CA MET A 78 -11.55 -9.58 -3.91
C MET A 78 -10.61 -10.13 -5.00
N PRO A 79 -10.44 -11.44 -5.13
CA PRO A 79 -9.69 -12.03 -6.23
C PRO A 79 -10.34 -11.69 -7.57
N CYS A 80 -9.50 -11.32 -8.55
CA CYS A 80 -9.96 -11.00 -9.90
C CYS A 80 -8.95 -11.45 -10.96
N ALA A 81 -9.35 -11.39 -12.23
CA ALA A 81 -8.42 -11.42 -13.35
C ALA A 81 -7.92 -10.00 -13.64
N GLY A 82 -6.65 -9.86 -13.93
CA GLY A 82 -6.06 -8.56 -14.24
C GLY A 82 -4.60 -8.68 -14.64
N ALA A 83 -4.06 -7.61 -15.22
CA ALA A 83 -2.65 -7.48 -15.57
C ALA A 83 -2.26 -6.01 -15.47
N GLU A 84 -1.05 -5.77 -14.99
CA GLU A 84 -0.42 -4.45 -14.95
C GLU A 84 0.83 -4.49 -15.83
N SER A 85 1.10 -3.40 -16.54
CA SER A 85 2.27 -3.30 -17.41
C SER A 85 2.86 -1.90 -17.38
N PHE A 86 4.18 -1.83 -17.47
CA PHE A 86 4.95 -0.61 -17.63
C PHE A 86 6.18 -0.89 -18.50
N LEU A 87 6.73 0.15 -19.10
CA LEU A 87 7.93 0.03 -19.93
C LEU A 87 9.15 0.49 -19.12
N VAL A 88 10.24 -0.26 -19.23
CA VAL A 88 11.55 0.11 -18.72
C VAL A 88 12.50 0.34 -19.87
N MET A 89 13.15 1.51 -19.89
CA MET A 89 14.08 1.88 -20.94
C MET A 89 15.15 2.85 -20.43
N HIS A 90 16.19 3.07 -21.22
CA HIS A 90 17.15 4.13 -20.94
C HIS A 90 16.49 5.50 -20.96
N ALA A 91 16.87 6.37 -20.03
CA ALA A 91 16.35 7.74 -19.94
C ALA A 91 16.51 8.53 -21.27
N GLU A 92 17.63 8.36 -21.94
CA GLU A 92 17.88 8.96 -23.25
C GLU A 92 16.88 8.49 -24.33
N THR A 93 16.46 7.21 -24.25
CA THR A 93 15.46 6.67 -25.18
C THR A 93 14.10 7.27 -24.91
N ALA A 94 13.68 7.37 -23.64
CA ALA A 94 12.44 8.01 -23.26
C ALA A 94 12.40 9.49 -23.72
N SER A 95 13.48 10.23 -23.46
CA SER A 95 13.62 11.63 -23.89
C SER A 95 13.54 11.79 -25.40
N ARG A 96 14.29 10.96 -26.16
CA ARG A 96 14.28 10.99 -27.65
C ARG A 96 12.90 10.70 -28.24
N LEU A 97 12.11 9.85 -27.56
CA LEU A 97 10.75 9.49 -27.97
C LEU A 97 9.69 10.47 -27.44
N GLY A 98 10.08 11.47 -26.66
CA GLY A 98 9.14 12.42 -26.04
C GLY A 98 8.17 11.76 -25.06
N LEU A 99 8.57 10.64 -24.42
CA LEU A 99 7.72 9.91 -23.50
C LEU A 99 7.81 10.51 -22.09
N PRO A 100 6.67 10.75 -21.41
CA PRO A 100 6.69 11.08 -20.01
C PRO A 100 7.27 9.89 -19.22
N ALA A 101 8.12 10.17 -18.26
CA ALA A 101 8.86 9.12 -17.58
C ALA A 101 8.98 9.42 -16.07
N VAL A 102 9.20 8.38 -15.30
CA VAL A 102 9.62 8.44 -13.92
C VAL A 102 10.98 7.76 -13.77
N ARG A 103 11.75 8.18 -12.78
CA ARG A 103 13.00 7.51 -12.41
C ARG A 103 12.93 7.03 -10.97
N PRO A 104 13.47 5.85 -10.64
CA PRO A 104 13.68 5.47 -9.25
C PRO A 104 14.84 6.29 -8.67
N LEU A 105 14.60 6.95 -7.52
CA LEU A 105 15.64 7.62 -6.74
C LEU A 105 16.36 6.62 -5.83
N ALA A 106 15.59 5.72 -5.21
CA ALA A 106 16.12 4.63 -4.39
C ALA A 106 15.17 3.44 -4.40
N ILE A 107 15.74 2.27 -4.18
CA ILE A 107 15.00 1.01 -4.04
C ILE A 107 15.65 0.23 -2.89
N ILE A 108 14.81 -0.39 -2.07
CA ILE A 108 15.20 -1.38 -1.06
C ILE A 108 14.39 -2.66 -1.23
N GLU A 109 15.00 -3.77 -0.85
CA GLU A 109 14.36 -5.07 -0.74
C GLU A 109 15.03 -5.84 0.40
N ARG A 110 14.23 -6.43 1.28
CA ARG A 110 14.70 -7.25 2.37
C ARG A 110 13.84 -8.50 2.55
N HIS A 111 14.50 -9.61 2.68
CA HIS A 111 13.90 -10.90 2.99
C HIS A 111 14.12 -11.27 4.45
N ASN A 112 13.13 -11.93 5.05
CA ASN A 112 13.14 -12.46 6.41
C ASN A 112 13.51 -11.41 7.49
N GLY A 113 13.06 -10.16 7.30
CA GLY A 113 13.20 -9.14 8.34
C GLY A 113 12.47 -9.56 9.62
N PHE A 114 13.16 -9.47 10.76
CA PHE A 114 12.61 -9.80 12.08
C PHE A 114 12.04 -11.22 12.19
N ALA A 115 12.76 -12.20 11.71
CA ALA A 115 12.35 -13.61 11.73
C ALA A 115 12.11 -14.16 13.15
N GLU A 116 12.68 -13.50 14.17
CA GLU A 116 12.54 -13.82 15.60
C GLU A 116 11.21 -13.35 16.22
N ASP A 117 10.47 -12.45 15.59
CA ASP A 117 9.18 -12.00 16.10
C ASP A 117 8.19 -13.18 16.08
N PRO A 118 7.50 -13.52 17.17
CA PRO A 118 6.59 -14.68 17.21
C PRO A 118 5.37 -14.49 16.31
N VAL A 119 4.86 -13.26 16.20
CA VAL A 119 3.85 -12.82 15.22
C VAL A 119 4.31 -11.51 14.63
N GLN A 120 4.20 -11.37 13.32
CA GLN A 120 4.66 -10.18 12.63
C GLN A 120 3.87 -8.94 13.06
N PHE A 121 4.59 -7.84 13.37
CA PHE A 121 4.04 -6.50 13.60
C PHE A 121 4.92 -5.40 12.97
N ARG A 122 5.95 -5.81 12.26
CA ARG A 122 6.91 -4.99 11.52
C ARG A 122 7.50 -5.79 10.37
N GLY A 123 7.95 -5.12 9.34
CA GLY A 123 8.58 -5.75 8.18
C GLY A 123 10.01 -5.27 7.95
N GLY A 124 10.66 -5.82 6.94
CA GLY A 124 12.04 -5.48 6.60
C GLY A 124 12.26 -4.01 6.24
N TRP A 125 11.21 -3.25 5.94
CA TRP A 125 11.28 -1.80 5.72
C TRP A 125 11.93 -1.07 6.90
N ALA A 126 11.59 -1.46 8.13
CA ALA A 126 12.14 -0.83 9.34
C ALA A 126 13.68 -0.98 9.47
N HIS A 127 14.27 -1.99 8.86
CA HIS A 127 15.73 -2.12 8.80
C HIS A 127 16.38 -1.16 7.81
N ASP A 128 15.72 -0.94 6.66
CA ASP A 128 16.35 -0.30 5.51
C ASP A 128 15.77 1.09 5.19
N ARG A 129 14.80 1.59 5.97
CA ARG A 129 14.17 2.89 5.72
C ARG A 129 15.17 4.04 5.65
N ASP A 130 16.12 4.09 6.57
CA ASP A 130 17.12 5.17 6.60
C ASP A 130 18.03 5.10 5.36
N LEU A 131 18.34 3.89 4.89
CA LEU A 131 19.08 3.68 3.65
C LEU A 131 18.26 4.15 2.43
N LEU A 132 16.95 3.87 2.40
CA LEU A 132 16.04 4.30 1.34
C LEU A 132 16.02 5.83 1.24
N TRP A 133 15.72 6.52 2.36
CA TRP A 133 15.60 7.96 2.39
C TRP A 133 16.93 8.66 2.11
N ASN A 134 18.02 8.20 2.70
CA ASN A 134 19.36 8.74 2.46
C ASN A 134 19.79 8.60 1.00
N ARG A 135 19.52 7.46 0.35
CA ARG A 135 19.83 7.26 -1.07
C ARG A 135 18.97 8.12 -1.99
N ALA A 136 17.71 8.30 -1.65
CA ALA A 136 16.80 9.14 -2.42
C ALA A 136 17.10 10.63 -2.25
N GLY A 137 17.78 11.05 -1.17
CA GLY A 137 18.05 12.44 -0.84
C GLY A 137 16.77 13.21 -0.49
N CYS A 138 15.79 12.56 0.10
CA CYS A 138 14.51 13.15 0.51
C CYS A 138 13.99 12.50 1.80
N ALA A 139 12.86 12.98 2.31
CA ALA A 139 12.21 12.52 3.53
C ALA A 139 10.76 12.07 3.26
N PRO A 140 10.08 11.39 4.21
CA PRO A 140 8.67 11.01 4.06
C PRO A 140 7.76 12.18 3.68
N ASP A 141 7.96 13.34 4.26
CA ASP A 141 7.16 14.55 4.01
C ASP A 141 7.33 15.14 2.59
N ASP A 142 8.32 14.67 1.83
CA ASP A 142 8.53 15.07 0.44
C ASP A 142 7.69 14.25 -0.56
N MET A 143 6.90 13.30 -0.10
CA MET A 143 6.07 12.45 -0.96
C MET A 143 4.72 13.10 -1.22
N ASP A 144 4.36 13.20 -2.51
CA ASP A 144 3.04 13.70 -2.94
C ASP A 144 1.97 12.62 -2.89
N LEU A 145 2.37 11.35 -3.01
CA LEU A 145 1.49 10.19 -2.85
C LEU A 145 2.27 8.96 -2.38
N VAL A 146 1.54 8.04 -1.74
CA VAL A 146 2.09 6.80 -1.23
C VAL A 146 1.21 5.63 -1.65
N GLU A 147 1.81 4.63 -2.28
CA GLU A 147 1.15 3.39 -2.69
C GLU A 147 1.70 2.24 -1.87
N THR A 148 0.90 1.70 -0.96
CA THR A 148 1.27 0.52 -0.16
C THR A 148 0.63 -0.74 -0.72
N TYR A 149 1.25 -1.89 -0.52
CA TYR A 149 0.60 -3.17 -0.77
C TYR A 149 -0.48 -3.41 0.29
N ASP A 150 -1.73 -3.52 -0.12
CA ASP A 150 -2.90 -3.45 0.74
C ASP A 150 -3.82 -4.66 0.63
N ASP A 151 -3.28 -5.86 0.69
CA ASP A 151 -4.13 -7.05 0.81
C ASP A 151 -4.97 -7.06 2.11
N TYR A 152 -4.51 -6.35 3.14
CA TYR A 152 -5.26 -6.04 4.37
C TYR A 152 -4.87 -4.64 4.90
N PRO A 153 -5.81 -3.87 5.51
CA PRO A 153 -5.51 -2.53 6.02
C PRO A 153 -4.38 -2.48 7.05
N VAL A 154 -4.26 -3.51 7.89
CA VAL A 154 -3.16 -3.62 8.88
C VAL A 154 -1.80 -3.65 8.20
N ILE A 155 -1.68 -4.26 7.03
CA ILE A 155 -0.43 -4.35 6.28
C ILE A 155 -0.05 -3.00 5.70
N SER A 156 -1.02 -2.22 5.19
CA SER A 156 -0.78 -0.83 4.79
C SER A 156 -0.27 0.02 5.95
N LEU A 157 -0.92 -0.09 7.12
CA LEU A 157 -0.53 0.67 8.31
C LEU A 157 0.89 0.32 8.77
N MET A 158 1.25 -0.97 8.79
CA MET A 158 2.60 -1.43 9.12
C MET A 158 3.66 -0.88 8.16
N GLN A 159 3.37 -0.84 6.86
CA GLN A 159 4.28 -0.28 5.86
C GLN A 159 4.55 1.20 6.11
N LEU A 160 3.50 2.00 6.35
CA LEU A 160 3.63 3.43 6.61
C LEU A 160 4.50 3.71 7.85
N GLU A 161 4.29 2.97 8.94
CA GLU A 161 5.11 3.08 10.15
C GLU A 161 6.57 2.69 9.93
N ASP A 162 6.78 1.52 9.33
CA ASP A 162 8.12 0.97 9.13
C ASP A 162 8.94 1.81 8.14
N LEU A 163 8.28 2.48 7.20
CA LEU A 163 8.88 3.42 6.27
C LEU A 163 9.11 4.82 6.89
N GLY A 164 8.59 5.07 8.09
CA GLY A 164 8.91 6.25 8.88
C GLY A 164 8.01 7.46 8.64
N PHE A 165 6.78 7.28 8.12
CA PHE A 165 5.81 8.38 8.05
C PHE A 165 5.33 8.81 9.45
N PHE A 166 5.37 7.90 10.41
CA PHE A 166 5.08 8.14 11.82
C PHE A 166 5.74 7.04 12.68
N ASP A 167 5.82 7.29 13.98
CA ASP A 167 6.41 6.33 14.92
C ASP A 167 5.55 5.08 15.10
N LYS A 168 6.21 3.95 15.32
CA LYS A 168 5.56 2.64 15.54
C LYS A 168 4.55 2.72 16.68
N GLY A 169 3.30 2.36 16.38
CA GLY A 169 2.17 2.40 17.30
C GLY A 169 1.37 3.72 17.29
N CYS A 170 1.83 4.75 16.57
CA CYS A 170 1.15 6.04 16.44
C CYS A 170 0.19 6.12 15.23
N GLY A 171 -0.11 4.99 14.60
CA GLY A 171 -0.94 4.94 13.40
C GLY A 171 -2.34 5.49 13.59
N ALA A 172 -2.93 5.36 14.78
CA ALA A 172 -4.26 5.90 15.06
C ALA A 172 -4.32 7.42 14.92
N ASP A 173 -3.35 8.12 15.49
CA ASP A 173 -3.27 9.59 15.45
C ASP A 173 -2.97 10.07 14.03
N PHE A 174 -2.06 9.38 13.32
CA PHE A 174 -1.73 9.70 11.95
C PHE A 174 -2.96 9.57 11.03
N ILE A 175 -3.63 8.43 11.03
CA ILE A 175 -4.82 8.16 10.20
C ILE A 175 -5.99 9.08 10.58
N ALA A 176 -6.13 9.46 11.86
CA ALA A 176 -7.16 10.40 12.30
C ALA A 176 -6.85 11.84 11.86
N GLY A 177 -5.58 12.21 11.75
CA GLY A 177 -5.13 13.55 11.40
C GLY A 177 -5.02 13.84 9.90
N HIS A 178 -5.15 12.81 9.04
CA HIS A 178 -4.95 12.97 7.59
C HIS A 178 -6.16 12.51 6.78
N ASP A 179 -6.39 13.21 5.68
CA ASP A 179 -7.28 12.77 4.60
C ASP A 179 -6.46 11.96 3.58
N LEU A 180 -6.78 10.68 3.48
CA LEU A 180 -6.08 9.70 2.64
C LEU A 180 -6.60 9.64 1.19
N THR A 181 -7.53 10.52 0.82
CA THR A 181 -8.06 10.58 -0.55
C THR A 181 -7.07 11.26 -1.51
N CYS A 182 -7.27 11.11 -2.82
CA CYS A 182 -6.42 11.74 -3.84
C CYS A 182 -6.31 13.27 -3.71
N ALA A 183 -7.35 13.92 -3.18
CA ALA A 183 -7.37 15.37 -2.95
C ALA A 183 -7.02 15.75 -1.50
N GLY A 184 -6.74 14.77 -0.66
CA GLY A 184 -6.49 14.94 0.76
C GLY A 184 -5.07 15.38 1.09
N SER A 185 -4.80 15.46 2.39
CA SER A 185 -3.48 15.86 2.91
C SER A 185 -2.43 14.77 2.82
N PHE A 186 -2.83 13.50 2.63
CA PHE A 186 -1.93 12.36 2.46
C PHE A 186 -2.51 11.37 1.43
N PRO A 187 -2.36 11.64 0.12
CA PRO A 187 -2.86 10.76 -0.93
C PRO A 187 -2.29 9.34 -0.81
N HIS A 188 -3.16 8.36 -0.54
CA HIS A 188 -2.77 6.98 -0.29
C HIS A 188 -3.59 6.01 -1.12
N ASN A 189 -2.92 5.08 -1.80
CA ASN A 189 -3.54 4.09 -2.69
C ASN A 189 -4.58 4.73 -3.61
N THR A 190 -4.10 5.62 -4.47
CA THR A 190 -4.91 6.58 -5.23
C THR A 190 -5.85 5.95 -6.27
N SER A 191 -5.58 4.71 -6.71
CA SER A 191 -6.52 3.90 -7.50
C SER A 191 -7.67 3.32 -6.66
N GLY A 192 -7.51 3.30 -5.34
CA GLY A 192 -8.34 2.57 -4.39
C GLY A 192 -7.72 1.30 -3.84
N GLY A 193 -6.48 1.00 -4.24
CA GLY A 193 -5.74 -0.17 -3.80
C GLY A 193 -6.39 -1.51 -4.18
N GLN A 194 -5.79 -2.61 -3.77
CA GLN A 194 -6.31 -3.95 -4.00
C GLN A 194 -7.65 -4.18 -3.27
N LEU A 195 -7.86 -3.52 -2.12
CA LEU A 195 -9.11 -3.61 -1.36
C LEU A 195 -10.34 -3.14 -2.14
N SER A 196 -10.17 -2.29 -3.14
CA SER A 196 -11.28 -1.75 -3.93
C SER A 196 -11.17 -2.03 -5.43
N VAL A 197 -9.96 -2.07 -5.99
CA VAL A 197 -9.74 -2.43 -7.40
C VAL A 197 -9.90 -3.93 -7.59
N GLY A 198 -9.40 -4.74 -6.67
CA GLY A 198 -9.32 -6.19 -6.73
C GLY A 198 -7.86 -6.68 -6.76
N GLN A 199 -7.67 -7.94 -6.41
CA GLN A 199 -6.34 -8.57 -6.39
C GLN A 199 -6.22 -9.59 -7.52
N ALA A 200 -5.38 -9.29 -8.49
CA ALA A 200 -5.12 -10.17 -9.65
C ALA A 200 -3.92 -11.12 -9.38
N GLY A 201 -3.92 -11.81 -8.24
CA GLY A 201 -2.82 -12.70 -7.84
C GLY A 201 -1.50 -11.92 -7.76
N ALA A 202 -0.43 -12.46 -8.35
CA ALA A 202 0.88 -11.81 -8.34
C ALA A 202 0.90 -10.42 -9.04
N ALA A 203 0.01 -10.17 -9.99
CA ALA A 203 -0.11 -8.87 -10.66
C ALA A 203 -0.59 -7.76 -9.71
N GLY A 204 -1.29 -8.10 -8.62
CA GLY A 204 -1.69 -7.15 -7.59
C GLY A 204 -0.51 -6.37 -6.99
N GLY A 205 0.67 -6.98 -6.92
CA GLY A 205 1.90 -6.31 -6.45
C GLY A 205 2.38 -5.16 -7.34
N PHE A 206 1.91 -5.06 -8.59
CA PHE A 206 2.27 -3.98 -9.52
C PHE A 206 1.22 -2.86 -9.58
N LEU A 207 0.04 -3.04 -8.98
CA LEU A 207 -1.03 -2.05 -9.03
C LEU A 207 -0.56 -0.67 -8.56
N GLY A 208 0.04 -0.59 -7.37
CA GLY A 208 0.55 0.67 -6.83
C GLY A 208 1.69 1.26 -7.66
N LEU A 209 2.59 0.42 -8.21
CA LEU A 209 3.67 0.90 -9.07
C LEU A 209 3.13 1.54 -10.35
N VAL A 210 2.19 0.88 -11.04
CA VAL A 210 1.60 1.40 -12.27
C VAL A 210 0.77 2.65 -11.99
N GLU A 211 0.04 2.68 -10.88
CA GLU A 211 -0.71 3.86 -10.45
C GLU A 211 0.23 5.04 -10.17
N ALA A 212 1.29 4.85 -9.40
CA ALA A 212 2.28 5.89 -9.14
C ALA A 212 2.89 6.46 -10.44
N VAL A 213 3.24 5.59 -11.40
CA VAL A 213 3.73 6.01 -12.71
C VAL A 213 2.69 6.87 -13.44
N ARG A 214 1.40 6.47 -13.45
CA ARG A 214 0.31 7.23 -14.06
C ARG A 214 0.13 8.60 -13.41
N GLN A 215 0.11 8.65 -12.09
CA GLN A 215 -0.03 9.89 -11.34
C GLN A 215 1.13 10.86 -11.64
N LEU A 216 2.36 10.38 -11.53
CA LEU A 216 3.56 11.19 -11.74
C LEU A 216 3.72 11.66 -13.19
N THR A 217 3.24 10.90 -14.17
CA THR A 217 3.30 11.26 -15.59
C THR A 217 2.10 12.07 -16.07
N GLY A 218 1.12 12.35 -15.20
CA GLY A 218 -0.09 13.08 -15.57
C GLY A 218 -1.11 12.26 -16.38
N HIS A 219 -1.02 10.93 -16.31
CA HIS A 219 -1.90 9.99 -17.02
C HIS A 219 -2.80 9.19 -16.05
N ALA A 220 -3.17 9.80 -14.91
CA ALA A 220 -4.13 9.19 -14.00
C ALA A 220 -5.42 8.83 -14.75
N ILE A 221 -5.90 7.61 -14.54
CA ILE A 221 -7.17 7.14 -15.14
C ILE A 221 -8.35 7.26 -14.16
N GLY A 222 -8.07 7.50 -12.87
CA GLY A 222 -9.01 7.88 -11.82
C GLY A 222 -8.86 9.34 -11.43
N ALA A 223 -9.04 9.63 -10.16
CA ALA A 223 -8.74 10.94 -9.61
C ALA A 223 -7.22 11.23 -9.65
N ALA A 224 -6.85 12.43 -10.05
CA ALA A 224 -5.45 12.83 -10.11
C ALA A 224 -5.02 13.53 -8.81
N VAL A 225 -3.81 13.23 -8.34
CA VAL A 225 -3.12 13.99 -7.30
C VAL A 225 -2.53 15.26 -7.95
N PRO A 226 -2.92 16.46 -7.53
CA PRO A 226 -2.45 17.68 -8.17
C PRO A 226 -0.94 17.85 -8.06
N ASN A 227 -0.28 18.15 -9.19
CA ASN A 227 1.15 18.48 -9.26
C ASN A 227 2.09 17.41 -8.68
N ALA A 228 1.70 16.15 -8.66
CA ALA A 228 2.52 15.06 -8.14
C ALA A 228 3.88 14.97 -8.84
N ARG A 229 4.94 14.93 -8.05
CA ARG A 229 6.34 14.86 -8.49
C ARG A 229 7.08 13.68 -7.91
N ARG A 230 6.74 13.24 -6.68
CA ARG A 230 7.37 12.12 -5.99
C ARG A 230 6.34 11.18 -5.41
N ALA A 231 6.61 9.90 -5.54
CA ALA A 231 5.79 8.84 -4.97
C ALA A 231 6.66 7.82 -4.25
N LEU A 232 6.15 7.30 -3.14
CA LEU A 232 6.66 6.07 -2.55
C LEU A 232 5.74 4.93 -2.96
N VAL A 233 6.34 3.82 -3.40
CA VAL A 233 5.63 2.55 -3.65
C VAL A 233 6.25 1.50 -2.77
N SER A 234 5.45 0.75 -2.02
CA SER A 234 5.94 -0.34 -1.20
C SER A 234 5.26 -1.67 -1.53
N GLY A 235 6.01 -2.75 -1.33
CA GLY A 235 5.59 -4.11 -1.60
C GLY A 235 5.77 -5.02 -0.39
N PHE A 236 4.86 -5.96 -0.26
CA PHE A 236 4.85 -7.00 0.76
C PHE A 236 4.51 -8.33 0.10
N GLY A 237 5.17 -9.41 0.46
CA GLY A 237 4.87 -10.66 -0.23
C GLY A 237 5.56 -11.89 0.32
N MET A 238 5.40 -12.98 -0.42
CA MET A 238 5.91 -14.30 -0.07
C MET A 238 5.48 -14.71 1.35
N VAL A 239 4.17 -14.68 1.59
CA VAL A 239 3.60 -14.97 2.92
C VAL A 239 3.86 -16.41 3.32
N ASN A 240 4.43 -16.58 4.50
CA ASN A 240 4.66 -17.87 5.14
C ASN A 240 4.08 -17.85 6.56
N TYR A 241 2.99 -18.57 6.78
CA TYR A 241 2.22 -18.57 8.03
C TYR A 241 1.78 -17.16 8.43
N ASP A 242 2.32 -16.63 9.49
CA ASP A 242 1.96 -15.39 10.17
C ASP A 242 2.79 -14.17 9.70
N ARG A 243 3.48 -14.27 8.56
CA ARG A 243 4.35 -13.19 8.10
C ARG A 243 4.54 -13.14 6.59
N GLY A 244 4.75 -11.94 6.09
CA GLY A 244 5.37 -11.73 4.80
C GLY A 244 6.89 -11.76 4.94
N VAL A 245 7.53 -12.58 4.11
CA VAL A 245 8.98 -12.76 4.16
C VAL A 245 9.73 -11.77 3.27
N CYS A 246 9.04 -11.02 2.42
CA CYS A 246 9.63 -10.02 1.53
C CYS A 246 9.01 -8.65 1.80
N SER A 247 9.87 -7.65 1.97
CA SER A 247 9.52 -6.24 2.12
C SER A 247 10.33 -5.42 1.12
N ALA A 248 9.66 -4.66 0.25
CA ALA A 248 10.31 -3.82 -0.74
C ALA A 248 9.74 -2.41 -0.72
N ALA A 249 10.52 -1.41 -1.12
CA ALA A 249 10.02 -0.07 -1.38
C ALA A 249 10.87 0.63 -2.43
N ALA A 250 10.24 1.51 -3.19
CA ALA A 250 10.87 2.36 -4.18
C ALA A 250 10.37 3.80 -4.04
N ILE A 251 11.28 4.77 -4.15
CA ILE A 251 10.93 6.18 -4.29
C ILE A 251 11.09 6.53 -5.75
N LEU A 252 10.01 7.03 -6.34
CA LEU A 252 9.93 7.42 -7.74
C LEU A 252 9.82 8.94 -7.86
N GLU A 253 10.46 9.50 -8.86
CA GLU A 253 10.37 10.91 -9.19
C GLU A 253 10.00 11.10 -10.66
N ARG A 254 9.11 12.04 -10.94
CA ARG A 254 8.80 12.48 -12.30
C ARG A 254 10.06 13.05 -12.95
N VAL A 255 10.39 12.56 -14.12
CA VAL A 255 11.42 13.18 -14.96
C VAL A 255 10.82 14.47 -15.53
N GLY A 256 11.47 15.62 -15.26
CA GLY A 256 11.01 16.90 -15.78
C GLY A 256 10.92 16.88 -17.30
N ASP A 257 9.95 17.60 -17.85
CA ASP A 257 9.87 17.81 -19.29
C ASP A 257 11.21 18.43 -19.74
N ALA A 258 11.84 17.81 -20.74
CA ALA A 258 13.14 18.24 -21.29
C ALA A 258 13.03 19.59 -22.05
N HIS A 259 12.08 20.45 -21.66
CA HIS A 259 11.84 21.76 -22.23
C HIS A 259 11.62 22.78 -21.10
N GLY A 260 12.72 23.34 -20.66
CA GLY A 260 12.83 24.56 -19.93
C GLY A 260 13.95 25.38 -20.53
#